data_00af7b250cf661af32afcc8be1003321
#
_entry.id   00af7b250cf661af32afcc8be1003321
#
_cell.length_a   1.000
_cell.length_b   1.000
_cell.length_c   1.000
_cell.angle_alpha   90.00
_cell.angle_beta   90.00
_cell.angle_gamma   90.00
#
_symmetry.space_group_name_H-M   'P 1'
#
loop_
_entity.id
_entity.type
_entity.pdbx_description
1 polymer ?
#
loop_
_entity_poly.entity_id
_entity_poly.type
_entity_poly.pdbx_seq_one_letter_code
_entity_poly.pdbx_strand_id
1 'polypeptide(L)'
;LALFFLLLLPSLALAAGNSTNDSFAQAKKMLAQVYADHRVTFYCGAEYDAQGKVTLPEGFATPKHEKRADKIEWEHALPAENFGQTFTEWREGSPECVDNKGKAFKGRKCAEKTNAEYRMMQADMYNLYPAIGAVNAMRSNFNYAMLAGEPSTFGTCEMKIADRKAEPPVRARGQIARTYMYMQDAYGPRYHMSRQQEQLMQAW
;
A
#
# COMPACT_ATOMS: atom_id res chain seq x y z
N LEU A 1 -37.11 -46.01 -1.07
CA LEU A 1 -35.76 -45.46 -1.42
C LEU A 1 -35.83 -43.95 -1.29
N ALA A 2 -35.28 -43.39 -0.20
CA ALA A 2 -35.23 -41.94 -0.01
C ALA A 2 -33.89 -41.44 -0.59
N LEU A 3 -33.96 -40.61 -1.64
CA LEU A 3 -32.80 -39.93 -2.21
C LEU A 3 -32.45 -38.71 -1.35
N PHE A 4 -31.35 -38.78 -0.61
CA PHE A 4 -30.78 -37.62 0.09
C PHE A 4 -30.04 -36.75 -0.96
N PHE A 5 -30.59 -35.61 -1.31
CA PHE A 5 -29.88 -34.57 -2.06
C PHE A 5 -28.95 -33.85 -1.11
N LEU A 6 -27.64 -34.14 -1.21
CA LEU A 6 -26.61 -33.38 -0.52
C LEU A 6 -26.47 -32.02 -1.22
N LEU A 7 -27.03 -30.96 -0.66
CA LEU A 7 -26.79 -29.57 -1.10
C LEU A 7 -25.35 -29.19 -0.75
N LEU A 8 -24.46 -29.28 -1.75
CA LEU A 8 -23.15 -28.66 -1.70
C LEU A 8 -23.33 -27.13 -1.71
N LEU A 9 -23.37 -26.50 -0.54
CA LEU A 9 -23.26 -25.07 -0.43
C LEU A 9 -21.84 -24.68 -0.89
N PRO A 10 -21.68 -23.75 -1.86
CA PRO A 10 -20.38 -23.24 -2.21
C PRO A 10 -19.79 -22.56 -0.96
N SER A 11 -18.70 -23.08 -0.44
CA SER A 11 -17.91 -22.39 0.57
C SER A 11 -17.33 -21.13 -0.11
N LEU A 12 -17.81 -19.96 0.29
CA LEU A 12 -17.17 -18.70 -0.04
C LEU A 12 -15.77 -18.76 0.59
N ALA A 13 -14.78 -19.06 -0.25
CA ALA A 13 -13.37 -18.94 0.15
C ALA A 13 -13.08 -17.44 0.30
N LEU A 14 -13.11 -16.92 1.51
CA LEU A 14 -12.58 -15.59 1.82
C LEU A 14 -11.07 -15.61 1.58
N ALA A 15 -10.52 -14.53 1.02
CA ALA A 15 -9.09 -14.41 0.88
C ALA A 15 -8.45 -14.44 2.29
N ALA A 16 -7.51 -15.34 2.49
CA ALA A 16 -6.72 -15.33 3.72
C ALA A 16 -5.65 -14.25 3.57
N GLY A 17 -5.57 -13.32 4.53
CA GLY A 17 -4.52 -12.34 4.61
C GLY A 17 -3.15 -12.97 4.90
N ASN A 18 -2.10 -12.16 4.92
CA ASN A 18 -0.77 -12.62 5.30
C ASN A 18 -0.77 -13.18 6.73
N SER A 19 -0.39 -14.44 6.87
CA SER A 19 -0.32 -15.17 8.14
C SER A 19 1.05 -15.76 8.45
N THR A 20 2.04 -15.55 7.57
CA THR A 20 3.33 -16.23 7.63
C THR A 20 4.53 -15.32 7.84
N ASN A 21 4.43 -14.05 7.50
CA ASN A 21 5.53 -13.08 7.59
C ASN A 21 5.06 -11.78 8.27
N ASP A 22 5.49 -11.57 9.50
CA ASP A 22 5.20 -10.35 10.27
C ASP A 22 6.31 -9.28 10.16
N SER A 23 7.29 -9.48 9.29
CA SER A 23 8.43 -8.59 9.11
C SER A 23 8.33 -7.79 7.81
N PHE A 24 8.08 -6.49 7.91
CA PHE A 24 8.11 -5.59 6.75
C PHE A 24 9.50 -5.57 6.07
N ALA A 25 10.58 -5.69 6.86
CA ALA A 25 11.94 -5.79 6.31
C ALA A 25 12.13 -7.08 5.48
N GLN A 26 11.58 -8.20 5.94
CA GLN A 26 11.62 -9.46 5.21
C GLN A 26 10.74 -9.41 3.95
N ALA A 27 9.52 -8.85 4.05
CA ALA A 27 8.64 -8.66 2.89
C ALA A 27 9.36 -7.89 1.76
N LYS A 28 10.08 -6.82 2.08
CA LYS A 28 10.88 -6.06 1.10
C LYS A 28 11.95 -6.90 0.42
N LYS A 29 12.63 -7.79 1.15
CA LYS A 29 13.64 -8.70 0.57
C LYS A 29 13.00 -9.72 -0.36
N MET A 30 11.87 -10.29 0.04
CA MET A 30 11.12 -11.24 -0.78
C MET A 30 10.60 -10.57 -2.06
N LEU A 31 10.05 -9.37 -1.95
CA LEU A 31 9.57 -8.61 -3.10
C LEU A 31 10.70 -8.21 -4.06
N ALA A 32 11.89 -7.91 -3.58
CA ALA A 32 13.05 -7.68 -4.44
C ALA A 32 13.39 -8.90 -5.32
N GLN A 33 13.13 -10.12 -4.83
CA GLN A 33 13.25 -11.35 -5.61
C GLN A 33 12.08 -11.53 -6.58
N VAL A 34 10.84 -11.29 -6.11
CA VAL A 34 9.63 -11.38 -6.96
C VAL A 34 9.72 -10.45 -8.17
N TYR A 35 10.26 -9.27 -8.00
CA TYR A 35 10.43 -8.27 -9.06
C TYR A 35 11.75 -8.40 -9.85
N ALA A 36 12.56 -9.43 -9.59
CA ALA A 36 13.89 -9.55 -10.18
C ALA A 36 13.92 -9.52 -11.72
N ASP A 37 12.91 -10.11 -12.35
CA ASP A 37 12.78 -10.18 -13.81
C ASP A 37 11.87 -9.08 -14.39
N HIS A 38 11.28 -8.25 -13.54
CA HIS A 38 10.39 -7.16 -13.95
C HIS A 38 10.54 -5.94 -13.05
N ARG A 39 11.69 -5.30 -13.12
CA ARG A 39 12.05 -4.13 -12.30
C ARG A 39 11.47 -2.84 -12.84
N VAL A 40 10.16 -2.67 -12.71
CA VAL A 40 9.42 -1.49 -13.18
C VAL A 40 8.62 -0.87 -12.04
N THR A 41 8.72 0.44 -11.87
CA THR A 41 8.02 1.15 -10.80
C THR A 41 6.52 1.25 -11.03
N PHE A 42 5.77 1.14 -9.96
CA PHE A 42 4.32 1.02 -9.91
C PHE A 42 3.57 2.15 -10.64
N TYR A 43 3.82 3.39 -10.24
CA TYR A 43 3.12 4.53 -10.82
C TYR A 43 3.69 4.95 -12.16
N CYS A 44 4.99 5.21 -12.21
CA CYS A 44 5.62 5.89 -13.34
C CYS A 44 6.12 4.95 -14.44
N GLY A 45 6.17 3.63 -14.21
CA GLY A 45 6.72 2.71 -15.20
C GLY A 45 8.23 2.85 -15.43
N ALA A 46 8.94 3.52 -14.54
CA ALA A 46 10.37 3.68 -14.61
C ALA A 46 11.09 2.38 -14.31
N GLU A 47 12.13 2.05 -15.05
CA GLU A 47 13.00 0.92 -14.76
C GLU A 47 13.90 1.21 -13.54
N TYR A 48 14.30 0.15 -12.84
CA TYR A 48 15.28 0.24 -11.77
C TYR A 48 16.21 -0.98 -11.74
N ASP A 49 17.41 -0.82 -11.24
CA ASP A 49 18.40 -1.90 -11.15
C ASP A 49 18.24 -2.79 -9.91
N ALA A 50 19.09 -3.80 -9.79
CA ALA A 50 19.10 -4.74 -8.66
C ALA A 50 19.39 -4.06 -7.30
N GLN A 51 19.99 -2.88 -7.30
CA GLN A 51 20.28 -2.06 -6.12
C GLN A 51 19.12 -1.12 -5.79
N GLY A 52 18.08 -1.10 -6.62
CA GLY A 52 16.91 -0.24 -6.48
C GLY A 52 17.12 1.19 -7.00
N LYS A 53 18.18 1.43 -7.76
CA LYS A 53 18.43 2.72 -8.41
C LYS A 53 17.50 2.87 -9.61
N VAL A 54 16.78 3.98 -9.67
CA VAL A 54 15.79 4.27 -10.70
C VAL A 54 16.45 4.97 -11.90
N THR A 55 16.09 4.53 -13.10
CA THR A 55 16.30 5.31 -14.33
C THR A 55 15.06 6.19 -14.52
N LEU A 56 15.18 7.48 -14.22
CA LEU A 56 14.06 8.39 -14.33
C LEU A 56 13.61 8.55 -15.79
N PRO A 57 12.30 8.53 -16.08
CA PRO A 57 11.78 8.78 -17.41
C PRO A 57 12.17 10.19 -17.90
N GLU A 58 12.36 10.35 -19.20
CA GLU A 58 12.54 11.68 -19.79
C GLU A 58 11.35 12.58 -19.43
N GLY A 59 11.64 13.82 -19.03
CA GLY A 59 10.63 14.78 -18.59
C GLY A 59 10.03 14.51 -17.21
N PHE A 60 10.53 13.53 -16.45
CA PHE A 60 10.17 13.39 -15.04
C PHE A 60 10.63 14.61 -14.24
N ALA A 61 9.76 15.13 -13.41
CA ALA A 61 10.06 16.22 -12.49
C ALA A 61 9.44 15.94 -11.14
N THR A 62 9.98 16.48 -10.07
CA THR A 62 9.36 16.40 -8.74
C THR A 62 9.50 17.74 -8.01
N PRO A 63 8.41 18.31 -7.45
CA PRO A 63 8.47 19.58 -6.73
C PRO A 63 9.10 19.45 -5.33
N LYS A 64 9.23 18.21 -4.82
CA LYS A 64 9.78 17.91 -3.48
C LYS A 64 10.46 16.54 -3.48
N HIS A 65 11.30 16.32 -2.46
CA HIS A 65 11.96 15.02 -2.21
C HIS A 65 12.90 14.54 -3.33
N GLU A 66 13.56 15.44 -4.06
CA GLU A 66 14.48 15.13 -5.16
C GLU A 66 15.50 14.04 -4.80
N LYS A 67 16.09 14.10 -3.60
CA LYS A 67 17.06 13.10 -3.10
C LYS A 67 16.48 11.69 -2.93
N ARG A 68 15.18 11.51 -3.11
CA ARG A 68 14.49 10.21 -3.06
C ARG A 68 14.07 9.73 -4.45
N ALA A 69 14.25 10.56 -5.50
CA ALA A 69 13.80 10.23 -6.84
C ALA A 69 14.65 9.15 -7.54
N ASP A 70 15.92 9.04 -7.17
CA ASP A 70 16.88 8.13 -7.78
C ASP A 70 16.82 6.68 -7.27
N LYS A 71 15.89 6.38 -6.36
CA LYS A 71 15.74 5.03 -5.77
C LYS A 71 14.30 4.63 -5.58
N ILE A 72 14.06 3.32 -5.61
CA ILE A 72 12.76 2.77 -5.23
C ILE A 72 12.54 2.82 -3.72
N GLU A 73 11.27 2.93 -3.36
CA GLU A 73 10.75 2.62 -2.04
C GLU A 73 9.54 1.69 -2.19
N TRP A 74 9.31 0.86 -1.18
CA TRP A 74 8.15 -0.03 -1.18
C TRP A 74 6.92 0.72 -0.71
N GLU A 75 6.02 0.95 -1.65
CA GLU A 75 4.77 1.68 -1.48
C GLU A 75 3.67 0.75 -0.98
N HIS A 76 2.96 1.15 0.06
CA HIS A 76 1.68 0.56 0.41
C HIS A 76 0.58 1.18 -0.46
N ALA A 77 0.06 0.44 -1.43
CA ALA A 77 -1.02 0.95 -2.30
C ALA A 77 -2.24 1.35 -1.47
N LEU A 78 -2.72 0.50 -0.56
CA LEU A 78 -3.57 0.91 0.55
C LEU A 78 -2.67 1.46 1.68
N PRO A 79 -2.76 2.76 2.04
CA PRO A 79 -1.91 3.32 3.08
C PRO A 79 -1.97 2.55 4.40
N ALA A 80 -0.81 2.29 4.99
CA ALA A 80 -0.74 1.61 6.29
C ALA A 80 -1.50 2.36 7.40
N GLU A 81 -1.71 3.66 7.26
CA GLU A 81 -2.53 4.45 8.19
C GLU A 81 -4.01 4.06 8.11
N ASN A 82 -4.54 3.72 6.93
CA ASN A 82 -5.97 3.41 6.78
C ASN A 82 -6.39 2.22 7.65
N PHE A 83 -5.59 1.16 7.70
CA PHE A 83 -5.84 0.07 8.63
C PHE A 83 -5.20 0.29 10.00
N GLY A 84 -4.09 1.02 10.06
CA GLY A 84 -3.38 1.34 11.31
C GLY A 84 -4.27 2.04 12.33
N GLN A 85 -5.12 2.95 11.88
CA GLN A 85 -6.07 3.69 12.72
C GLN A 85 -7.09 2.78 13.43
N THR A 86 -7.26 1.52 13.04
CA THR A 86 -8.14 0.58 13.74
C THR A 86 -7.48 -0.10 14.95
N PHE A 87 -6.17 0.06 15.12
CA PHE A 87 -5.41 -0.47 16.24
C PHE A 87 -5.26 0.57 17.35
N THR A 88 -5.50 0.15 18.59
CA THR A 88 -5.38 1.02 19.77
C THR A 88 -3.94 1.56 19.92
N GLU A 89 -2.95 0.71 19.67
CA GLU A 89 -1.53 1.07 19.76
C GLU A 89 -1.14 2.17 18.78
N TRP A 90 -1.82 2.23 17.62
CA TRP A 90 -1.64 3.33 16.66
C TRP A 90 -2.25 4.64 17.17
N ARG A 91 -3.49 4.60 17.67
CA ARG A 91 -4.22 5.81 18.08
C ARG A 91 -3.74 6.36 19.43
N GLU A 92 -3.54 5.48 20.37
CA GLU A 92 -3.38 5.84 21.79
C GLU A 92 -1.97 5.53 22.30
N GLY A 93 -1.28 4.57 21.68
CA GLY A 93 -0.01 4.03 22.15
C GLY A 93 -0.20 2.77 23.00
N SER A 94 0.88 2.37 23.64
CA SER A 94 0.93 1.24 24.59
C SER A 94 1.93 1.57 25.68
N PRO A 95 1.79 1.02 26.91
CA PRO A 95 2.78 1.16 27.97
C PRO A 95 4.19 0.73 27.55
N GLU A 96 4.31 -0.20 26.60
CA GLU A 96 5.59 -0.64 26.04
C GLU A 96 6.18 0.35 25.04
N CYS A 97 5.39 1.31 24.55
CA CYS A 97 5.81 2.29 23.55
C CYS A 97 6.46 3.51 24.17
N VAL A 98 7.60 3.29 24.81
CA VAL A 98 8.48 4.34 25.31
C VAL A 98 9.84 4.26 24.60
N ASP A 99 10.44 5.43 24.35
CA ASP A 99 11.77 5.53 23.76
C ASP A 99 12.87 5.34 24.85
N ASN A 100 14.13 5.40 24.43
CA ASN A 100 15.27 5.25 25.32
C ASN A 100 15.43 6.38 26.37
N LYS A 101 14.59 7.43 26.26
CA LYS A 101 14.52 8.55 27.23
C LYS A 101 13.27 8.49 28.09
N GLY A 102 12.49 7.40 28.02
CA GLY A 102 11.22 7.23 28.74
C GLY A 102 10.05 8.01 28.16
N LYS A 103 10.20 8.63 26.98
CA LYS A 103 9.12 9.37 26.33
C LYS A 103 8.18 8.43 25.59
N ALA A 104 6.89 8.49 25.91
CA ALA A 104 5.86 7.71 25.23
C ALA A 104 5.73 8.12 23.75
N PHE A 105 5.47 7.13 22.90
CA PHE A 105 5.17 7.32 21.48
C PHE A 105 3.99 6.46 21.05
N LYS A 106 3.35 6.82 19.93
CA LYS A 106 2.23 6.12 19.31
C LYS A 106 2.40 6.06 17.79
N GLY A 107 1.35 5.66 17.08
CA GLY A 107 1.35 5.56 15.63
C GLY A 107 2.04 4.30 15.13
N ARG A 108 2.50 4.35 13.88
CA ARG A 108 3.07 3.20 13.19
C ARG A 108 4.11 2.44 14.01
N LYS A 109 5.05 3.16 14.61
CA LYS A 109 6.14 2.55 15.39
C LYS A 109 5.65 1.78 16.61
N CYS A 110 4.61 2.27 17.28
CA CYS A 110 4.03 1.59 18.43
C CYS A 110 3.29 0.33 17.99
N ALA A 111 2.41 0.42 16.99
CA ALA A 111 1.70 -0.73 16.46
C ALA A 111 2.66 -1.81 15.91
N GLU A 112 3.70 -1.42 15.20
CA GLU A 112 4.75 -2.34 14.72
C GLU A 112 5.49 -3.04 15.87
N LYS A 113 5.77 -2.32 16.96
CA LYS A 113 6.47 -2.86 18.13
C LYS A 113 5.62 -3.86 18.90
N THR A 114 4.33 -3.61 19.08
CA THR A 114 3.51 -4.28 20.09
C THR A 114 2.36 -5.11 19.55
N ASN A 115 1.99 -4.99 18.26
CA ASN A 115 0.84 -5.69 17.70
C ASN A 115 1.20 -6.60 16.53
N ALA A 116 1.05 -7.91 16.71
CA ALA A 116 1.40 -8.91 15.70
C ALA A 116 0.48 -8.84 14.46
N GLU A 117 -0.83 -8.62 14.66
CA GLU A 117 -1.78 -8.50 13.55
C GLU A 117 -1.44 -7.28 12.65
N TYR A 118 -1.11 -6.15 13.27
CA TYR A 118 -0.63 -4.99 12.52
C TYR A 118 0.63 -5.30 11.71
N ARG A 119 1.61 -6.01 12.30
CA ARG A 119 2.84 -6.42 11.58
C ARG A 119 2.53 -7.30 10.38
N MET A 120 1.62 -8.26 10.51
CA MET A 120 1.18 -9.11 9.39
C MET A 120 0.56 -8.28 8.26
N MET A 121 -0.35 -7.35 8.59
CA MET A 121 -0.96 -6.47 7.60
C MET A 121 0.04 -5.53 6.92
N GLN A 122 0.98 -4.96 7.71
CA GLN A 122 2.03 -4.07 7.19
C GLN A 122 3.00 -4.81 6.24
N ALA A 123 3.24 -6.09 6.48
CA ALA A 123 4.15 -6.94 5.72
C ALA A 123 3.46 -7.70 4.57
N ASP A 124 2.17 -7.46 4.33
CA ASP A 124 1.44 -8.13 3.26
C ASP A 124 1.93 -7.66 1.89
N MET A 125 2.52 -8.59 1.15
CA MET A 125 3.15 -8.31 -0.15
C MET A 125 2.15 -7.97 -1.25
N TYR A 126 0.88 -8.35 -1.13
CA TYR A 126 -0.16 -7.95 -2.08
C TYR A 126 -0.51 -6.46 -1.99
N ASN A 127 -0.09 -5.79 -0.92
CA ASN A 127 -0.25 -4.34 -0.75
C ASN A 127 1.05 -3.54 -1.02
N LEU A 128 2.14 -4.19 -1.45
CA LEU A 128 3.46 -3.57 -1.56
C LEU A 128 3.97 -3.56 -3.00
N TYR A 129 4.33 -2.37 -3.48
CA TYR A 129 4.81 -2.15 -4.84
C TYR A 129 6.08 -1.29 -4.87
N PRO A 130 7.02 -1.53 -5.82
CA PRO A 130 8.17 -0.65 -5.99
C PRO A 130 7.72 0.67 -6.61
N ALA A 131 7.98 1.79 -5.96
CA ALA A 131 7.65 3.12 -6.45
C ALA A 131 8.86 4.05 -6.40
N ILE A 132 8.93 5.07 -7.25
CA ILE A 132 9.92 6.14 -7.13
C ILE A 132 9.77 6.79 -5.75
N GLY A 133 10.85 6.87 -4.99
CA GLY A 133 10.79 7.33 -3.59
C GLY A 133 10.23 8.74 -3.42
N ALA A 134 10.47 9.65 -4.38
CA ALA A 134 9.87 10.99 -4.37
C ALA A 134 8.33 10.94 -4.55
N VAL A 135 7.84 10.07 -5.44
CA VAL A 135 6.41 9.88 -5.68
C VAL A 135 5.74 9.26 -4.46
N ASN A 136 6.34 8.20 -3.90
CA ASN A 136 5.90 7.58 -2.65
C ASN A 136 5.80 8.61 -1.51
N ALA A 137 6.83 9.44 -1.33
CA ALA A 137 6.86 10.45 -0.29
C ALA A 137 5.75 11.50 -0.42
N MET A 138 5.47 11.95 -1.64
CA MET A 138 4.43 12.95 -1.89
C MET A 138 3.03 12.36 -1.84
N ARG A 139 2.86 11.09 -2.29
CA ARG A 139 1.60 10.39 -2.17
C ARG A 139 1.22 10.19 -0.69
N SER A 140 2.21 9.95 0.18
CA SER A 140 1.99 9.90 1.63
C SER A 140 0.88 8.89 2.01
N ASN A 141 -0.09 9.29 2.82
CA ASN A 141 -1.30 8.52 3.19
C ASN A 141 -2.56 8.98 2.44
N PHE A 142 -2.41 9.73 1.36
CA PHE A 142 -3.55 10.29 0.64
C PHE A 142 -4.37 9.21 -0.05
N ASN A 143 -5.69 9.28 0.09
CA ASN A 143 -6.60 8.38 -0.61
C ASN A 143 -6.65 8.72 -2.11
N TYR A 144 -6.93 7.68 -2.89
CA TYR A 144 -7.09 7.88 -4.33
C TYR A 144 -8.41 8.56 -4.67
N ALA A 145 -8.36 9.39 -5.70
CA ALA A 145 -9.51 10.08 -6.27
C ALA A 145 -9.23 10.43 -7.73
N MET A 146 -10.26 10.79 -8.49
CA MET A 146 -10.10 11.49 -9.76
C MET A 146 -9.90 12.98 -9.49
N LEU A 147 -8.88 13.58 -10.11
CA LEU A 147 -8.50 14.98 -9.96
C LEU A 147 -8.61 15.67 -11.33
N ALA A 148 -9.87 15.86 -11.75
CA ALA A 148 -10.17 16.47 -13.05
C ALA A 148 -9.57 17.90 -13.14
N GLY A 149 -8.90 18.21 -14.25
CA GLY A 149 -8.29 19.51 -14.47
C GLY A 149 -6.92 19.72 -13.81
N GLU A 150 -6.51 18.86 -12.85
CA GLU A 150 -5.20 18.98 -12.25
C GLU A 150 -4.10 18.47 -13.20
N PRO A 151 -2.99 19.19 -13.35
CA PRO A 151 -1.84 18.73 -14.11
C PRO A 151 -1.12 17.61 -13.39
N SER A 152 -0.26 16.87 -14.11
CA SER A 152 0.66 15.94 -13.50
C SER A 152 1.58 16.65 -12.50
N THR A 153 1.76 16.08 -11.32
CA THR A 153 2.69 16.58 -10.30
C THR A 153 4.15 16.21 -10.62
N PHE A 154 4.36 15.20 -11.47
CA PHE A 154 5.67 14.61 -11.72
C PHE A 154 6.07 14.60 -13.21
N GLY A 155 5.68 15.65 -13.95
CA GLY A 155 6.02 15.78 -15.37
C GLY A 155 5.37 14.65 -16.18
N THR A 156 6.17 13.88 -16.90
CA THR A 156 5.70 12.77 -17.75
C THR A 156 5.16 11.56 -16.98
N CYS A 157 5.43 11.44 -15.68
CA CYS A 157 4.74 10.48 -14.82
C CYS A 157 3.38 11.07 -14.38
N GLU A 158 2.31 10.63 -15.02
CA GLU A 158 0.95 11.18 -14.89
C GLU A 158 0.29 11.03 -13.50
N MET A 159 1.09 11.00 -12.46
CA MET A 159 0.63 10.99 -11.07
C MET A 159 0.27 12.42 -10.66
N LYS A 160 -0.96 12.62 -10.16
CA LYS A 160 -1.44 13.92 -9.68
C LYS A 160 -1.63 13.89 -8.17
N ILE A 161 -1.25 14.96 -7.50
CA ILE A 161 -1.45 15.12 -6.06
C ILE A 161 -1.96 16.54 -5.79
N ALA A 162 -3.18 16.62 -5.27
CA ALA A 162 -3.82 17.86 -4.86
C ALA A 162 -4.79 17.60 -3.69
N ASP A 163 -4.98 18.57 -2.82
CA ASP A 163 -5.97 18.56 -1.72
C ASP A 163 -5.96 17.27 -0.87
N ARG A 164 -4.77 16.76 -0.56
CA ARG A 164 -4.56 15.50 0.18
C ARG A 164 -5.23 14.28 -0.52
N LYS A 165 -5.30 14.30 -1.83
CA LYS A 165 -5.75 13.21 -2.69
C LYS A 165 -4.70 12.92 -3.75
N ALA A 166 -4.75 11.72 -4.30
CA ALA A 166 -3.85 11.25 -5.34
C ALA A 166 -4.63 10.62 -6.49
N GLU A 167 -4.37 11.06 -7.72
CA GLU A 167 -4.86 10.37 -8.91
C GLU A 167 -3.68 9.63 -9.56
N PRO A 168 -3.71 8.28 -9.57
CA PRO A 168 -2.65 7.49 -10.16
C PRO A 168 -2.79 7.46 -11.69
N PRO A 169 -1.67 7.27 -12.41
CA PRO A 169 -1.68 6.95 -13.83
C PRO A 169 -2.57 5.75 -14.15
N VAL A 170 -3.17 5.75 -15.34
CA VAL A 170 -4.08 4.67 -15.79
C VAL A 170 -3.46 3.29 -15.61
N ARG A 171 -2.16 3.13 -15.89
CA ARG A 171 -1.43 1.86 -15.77
C ARG A 171 -1.46 1.23 -14.37
N ALA A 172 -1.61 2.02 -13.32
CA ALA A 172 -1.61 1.54 -11.93
C ALA A 172 -3.02 1.27 -11.38
N ARG A 173 -4.07 1.82 -11.99
CA ARG A 173 -5.44 1.82 -11.44
C ARG A 173 -5.98 0.42 -11.18
N GLY A 174 -5.89 -0.49 -12.15
CA GLY A 174 -6.38 -1.85 -11.97
C GLY A 174 -5.64 -2.65 -10.88
N GLN A 175 -4.34 -2.41 -10.69
CA GLN A 175 -3.60 -3.04 -9.58
C GLN A 175 -4.02 -2.46 -8.23
N ILE A 176 -4.22 -1.13 -8.15
CA ILE A 176 -4.74 -0.45 -6.96
C ILE A 176 -6.13 -1.02 -6.60
N ALA A 177 -7.03 -1.11 -7.56
CA ALA A 177 -8.36 -1.63 -7.35
C ALA A 177 -8.34 -3.05 -6.77
N ARG A 178 -7.58 -3.97 -7.39
CA ARG A 178 -7.42 -5.34 -6.88
C ARG A 178 -6.82 -5.37 -5.48
N THR A 179 -5.84 -4.52 -5.19
CA THR A 179 -5.25 -4.43 -3.85
C THR A 179 -6.28 -3.99 -2.81
N TYR A 180 -7.07 -2.97 -3.10
CA TYR A 180 -8.09 -2.48 -2.16
C TYR A 180 -9.17 -3.52 -1.91
N MET A 181 -9.66 -4.21 -2.95
CA MET A 181 -10.62 -5.30 -2.84
C MET A 181 -10.04 -6.47 -2.02
N TYR A 182 -8.80 -6.88 -2.32
CA TYR A 182 -8.10 -7.91 -1.56
C TYR A 182 -7.97 -7.53 -0.08
N MET A 183 -7.50 -6.31 0.22
CA MET A 183 -7.31 -5.88 1.61
C MET A 183 -8.63 -5.80 2.38
N GLN A 184 -9.73 -5.44 1.73
CA GLN A 184 -11.06 -5.49 2.34
C GLN A 184 -11.54 -6.93 2.59
N ASP A 185 -11.35 -7.83 1.64
CA ASP A 185 -11.75 -9.23 1.76
C ASP A 185 -10.92 -9.97 2.83
N ALA A 186 -9.59 -9.81 2.78
CA ALA A 186 -8.66 -10.47 3.68
C ALA A 186 -8.67 -9.91 5.12
N TYR A 187 -8.96 -8.61 5.27
CA TYR A 187 -8.82 -7.90 6.54
C TYR A 187 -10.07 -7.09 6.91
N GLY A 188 -11.26 -7.58 6.55
CA GLY A 188 -12.53 -6.91 6.79
C GLY A 188 -12.73 -6.31 8.19
N PRO A 189 -12.36 -6.99 9.30
CA PRO A 189 -12.45 -6.40 10.64
C PRO A 189 -11.57 -5.15 10.85
N ARG A 190 -10.54 -4.97 10.03
CA ARG A 190 -9.54 -3.89 10.13
C ARG A 190 -9.61 -2.87 9.00
N TYR A 191 -10.24 -3.21 7.89
CA TYR A 191 -10.33 -2.31 6.76
C TYR A 191 -11.61 -2.51 5.95
N HIS A 192 -12.35 -1.43 5.78
CA HIS A 192 -13.47 -1.32 4.86
C HIS A 192 -13.36 -0.07 4.02
N MET A 193 -13.63 -0.21 2.73
CA MET A 193 -13.76 0.94 1.84
C MET A 193 -15.01 1.75 2.17
N SER A 194 -14.94 3.07 2.07
CA SER A 194 -16.14 3.88 1.97
C SER A 194 -16.87 3.57 0.66
N ARG A 195 -18.18 3.85 0.60
CA ARG A 195 -18.97 3.67 -0.62
C ARG A 195 -18.35 4.40 -1.83
N GLN A 196 -17.83 5.61 -1.63
CA GLN A 196 -17.17 6.37 -2.69
C GLN A 196 -15.87 5.68 -3.16
N GLN A 197 -15.09 5.16 -2.22
CA GLN A 197 -13.85 4.44 -2.54
C GLN A 197 -14.15 3.15 -3.29
N GLU A 198 -15.16 2.41 -2.88
CA GLU A 198 -15.60 1.17 -3.54
C GLU A 198 -16.03 1.43 -4.99
N GLN A 199 -16.88 2.45 -5.22
CA GLN A 199 -17.28 2.86 -6.57
C GLN A 199 -16.07 3.22 -7.45
N LEU A 200 -15.08 3.91 -6.89
CA LEU A 200 -13.86 4.25 -7.61
C LEU A 200 -13.04 3.00 -7.98
N MET A 201 -12.88 2.07 -7.05
CA MET A 201 -12.15 0.82 -7.29
C MET A 201 -12.86 -0.09 -8.29
N GLN A 202 -14.20 -0.11 -8.29
CA GLN A 202 -14.99 -0.85 -9.29
C GLN A 202 -14.87 -0.25 -10.70
N ALA A 203 -14.63 1.05 -10.80
CA ALA A 203 -14.43 1.72 -12.08
C ALA A 203 -13.01 1.55 -12.66
N TRP A 204 -12.06 1.08 -11.87
CA TRP A 204 -10.64 0.93 -12.23
C TRP A 204 -10.27 -0.52 -12.52
#